data_a0a0e6125a9e31101e1eee72a41712fb
#
_entry.id   a0a0e6125a9e31101e1eee72a41712fb
#
_cell.length_a   1.000
_cell.length_b   1.000
_cell.length_c   1.000
_cell.angle_alpha   90.00
_cell.angle_beta   90.00
_cell.angle_gamma   90.00
#
_symmetry.space_group_name_H-M   'P 1'
#
loop_
_entity.id
_entity.type
_entity.pdbx_description
1 polymer ?
#
loop_
_entity_poly.entity_id
_entity_poly.type
_entity_poly.pdbx_seq_one_letter_code
_entity_poly.pdbx_strand_id
1 'polypeptide(L)'
;MKKKLRRYIGDRHFYKMLLAIVVPIIIQNGITNFVSLLDNLMVGRIGTEQMSGVAIVNQLIFVFNLCIFGAVSGAGIFTAQFFGHGDHEGVRNTFRFKFLISIAFSVIGIAAFVSAGSQLISLFLHEGGESGDIMQTLKYGEQYLGWILIGLLPFALSQVYSGTLRETGETIVPMIAGVAAVFVNLIFNYLLIYGSFGFPKLGVEGAAIATVLSRYVELGIITVWSHTHTDKVPYIKGVYRTLKIPKELTQQIVVKGLPLILNEALWAFGIAILNQCYSTRGLAAVAGINISSTITNLFNVVFMAMGSALAIIVGQLLGAGKLKEAKETDTKLIFASVASCFVIGTIMAIVAPLFPQLYNTTDEVKELSTFFIIFSAFMMPFNAFLHSTYFTLRSGGKTLITFFFDAGFVWIVSIPLAMMLSRLTDMPVRVLYVCCTGADLIKVVIGYILVKRGKWVVKIVDND
;
A
#
# COMPACT_ATOMS: atom_id res chain seq x y z
N MET A 1 23.58 22.18 23.23
CA MET A 1 22.26 21.56 23.01
C MET A 1 21.60 22.02 21.71
N LYS A 2 21.48 23.33 21.40
CA LYS A 2 20.83 23.86 20.17
C LYS A 2 21.44 23.33 18.85
N LYS A 3 22.77 23.12 18.74
CA LYS A 3 23.42 22.61 17.51
C LYS A 3 23.13 21.12 17.25
N LYS A 4 22.93 20.29 18.30
CA LYS A 4 22.53 18.88 18.17
C LYS A 4 21.06 18.73 17.76
N LEU A 5 20.15 19.58 18.26
CA LEU A 5 18.74 19.55 17.91
C LEU A 5 18.49 19.92 16.44
N ARG A 6 19.24 20.87 15.88
CA ARG A 6 19.14 21.25 14.45
C ARG A 6 19.40 20.10 13.46
N ARG A 7 20.02 19.02 13.91
CA ARG A 7 20.24 17.83 13.09
C ARG A 7 18.95 17.02 12.88
N TYR A 8 18.00 17.07 13.81
CA TYR A 8 16.78 16.26 13.81
C TYR A 8 15.54 17.11 13.47
N ILE A 9 15.57 18.40 13.74
CA ILE A 9 14.44 19.30 13.54
C ILE A 9 14.71 20.15 12.29
N GLY A 10 13.76 20.12 11.35
CA GLY A 10 13.74 20.96 10.16
C GLY A 10 13.37 22.41 10.48
N ASP A 11 13.63 23.30 9.54
CA ASP A 11 13.13 24.67 9.57
C ASP A 11 11.68 24.75 9.04
N ARG A 12 11.11 25.95 9.02
CA ARG A 12 9.75 26.17 8.52
C ARG A 12 9.60 25.77 7.05
N HIS A 13 10.62 25.98 6.24
CA HIS A 13 10.61 25.64 4.82
C HIS A 13 10.53 24.11 4.64
N PHE A 14 11.34 23.36 5.39
CA PHE A 14 11.33 21.91 5.42
C PHE A 14 9.93 21.35 5.74
N TYR A 15 9.30 21.84 6.82
CA TYR A 15 7.96 21.35 7.20
C TYR A 15 6.88 21.74 6.18
N LYS A 16 6.98 22.93 5.57
CA LYS A 16 6.05 23.33 4.50
C LYS A 16 6.15 22.39 3.29
N MET A 17 7.37 22.07 2.86
CA MET A 17 7.62 21.12 1.78
C MET A 17 7.11 19.71 2.15
N LEU A 18 7.43 19.23 3.34
CA LEU A 18 7.00 17.92 3.82
C LEU A 18 5.47 17.80 3.85
N LEU A 19 4.79 18.78 4.45
CA LEU A 19 3.32 18.78 4.55
C LEU A 19 2.64 18.88 3.18
N ALA A 20 3.23 19.62 2.24
CA ALA A 20 2.70 19.71 0.88
C ALA A 20 2.69 18.35 0.15
N ILE A 21 3.58 17.43 0.53
CA ILE A 21 3.62 16.06 -0.04
C ILE A 21 2.79 15.10 0.82
N VAL A 22 2.97 15.13 2.13
CA VAL A 22 2.38 14.14 3.06
C VAL A 22 0.86 14.31 3.18
N VAL A 23 0.37 15.54 3.33
CA VAL A 23 -1.07 15.79 3.57
C VAL A 23 -1.95 15.29 2.42
N PRO A 24 -1.65 15.57 1.13
CA PRO A 24 -2.42 15.00 0.03
C PRO A 24 -2.44 13.46 0.03
N ILE A 25 -1.31 12.82 0.35
CA ILE A 25 -1.22 11.35 0.41
C ILE A 25 -2.05 10.80 1.57
N ILE A 26 -2.01 11.43 2.75
CA ILE A 26 -2.84 11.04 3.90
C ILE A 26 -4.32 11.17 3.56
N ILE A 27 -4.74 12.29 2.98
CA ILE A 27 -6.13 12.54 2.60
C ILE A 27 -6.60 11.47 1.61
N GLN A 28 -5.83 11.22 0.55
CA GLN A 28 -6.17 10.22 -0.45
C GLN A 28 -6.30 8.82 0.16
N ASN A 29 -5.29 8.36 0.90
CA ASN A 29 -5.29 7.03 1.49
C ASN A 29 -6.37 6.89 2.57
N GLY A 30 -6.56 7.91 3.41
CA GLY A 30 -7.58 7.92 4.45
C GLY A 30 -9.00 7.82 3.87
N ILE A 31 -9.31 8.61 2.85
CA ILE A 31 -10.60 8.57 2.17
C ILE A 31 -10.79 7.23 1.46
N THR A 32 -9.76 6.71 0.78
CA THR A 32 -9.82 5.39 0.11
C THR A 32 -10.13 4.27 1.11
N ASN A 33 -9.45 4.24 2.25
CA ASN A 33 -9.69 3.24 3.29
C ASN A 33 -11.11 3.36 3.89
N PHE A 34 -11.56 4.58 4.14
CA PHE A 34 -12.91 4.82 4.67
C PHE A 34 -14.01 4.34 3.71
N VAL A 35 -13.83 4.60 2.40
CA VAL A 35 -14.83 4.17 1.41
C VAL A 35 -14.77 2.68 1.16
N SER A 36 -13.60 2.05 1.18
CA SER A 36 -13.52 0.59 1.14
C SER A 36 -14.28 -0.06 2.29
N LEU A 37 -14.30 0.57 3.48
CA LEU A 37 -15.14 0.12 4.60
C LEU A 37 -16.64 0.27 4.26
N LEU A 38 -17.05 1.41 3.68
CA LEU A 38 -18.44 1.62 3.26
C LEU A 38 -18.86 0.64 2.17
N ASP A 39 -18.02 0.37 1.18
CA ASP A 39 -18.28 -0.60 0.11
C ASP A 39 -18.54 -2.01 0.69
N ASN A 40 -17.70 -2.45 1.63
CA ASN A 40 -17.89 -3.72 2.31
C ASN A 40 -19.21 -3.77 3.11
N LEU A 41 -19.57 -2.67 3.77
CA LEU A 41 -20.86 -2.57 4.47
C LEU A 41 -22.06 -2.59 3.51
N MET A 42 -21.96 -1.93 2.36
CA MET A 42 -23.02 -1.87 1.36
C MET A 42 -23.25 -3.24 0.72
N VAL A 43 -22.17 -3.94 0.35
CA VAL A 43 -22.25 -5.31 -0.18
C VAL A 43 -22.72 -6.29 0.89
N GLY A 44 -22.28 -6.16 2.14
CA GLY A 44 -22.68 -7.00 3.26
C GLY A 44 -24.19 -6.95 3.58
N ARG A 45 -24.86 -5.84 3.23
CA ARG A 45 -26.32 -5.70 3.37
C ARG A 45 -27.14 -6.45 2.30
N ILE A 46 -26.51 -6.92 1.22
CA ILE A 46 -27.20 -7.66 0.17
C ILE A 46 -27.43 -9.12 0.60
N GLY A 47 -26.41 -9.75 1.20
CA GLY A 47 -26.44 -11.13 1.69
C GLY A 47 -25.06 -11.69 1.93
N THR A 48 -25.00 -12.82 2.65
CA THR A 48 -23.75 -13.46 3.07
C THR A 48 -22.98 -14.05 1.89
N GLU A 49 -23.67 -14.73 0.96
CA GLU A 49 -23.05 -15.34 -0.22
C GLU A 49 -22.47 -14.28 -1.15
N GLN A 50 -23.18 -13.16 -1.33
CA GLN A 50 -22.72 -12.00 -2.11
C GLN A 50 -21.46 -11.40 -1.50
N MET A 51 -21.49 -11.14 -0.19
CA MET A 51 -20.36 -10.57 0.53
C MET A 51 -19.13 -11.48 0.46
N SER A 52 -19.34 -12.79 0.65
CA SER A 52 -18.24 -13.77 0.62
C SER A 52 -17.62 -13.89 -0.78
N GLY A 53 -18.44 -13.95 -1.84
CA GLY A 53 -17.97 -13.98 -3.22
C GLY A 53 -17.15 -12.73 -3.58
N VAL A 54 -17.62 -11.54 -3.22
CA VAL A 54 -16.90 -10.27 -3.43
C VAL A 54 -15.60 -10.24 -2.62
N ALA A 55 -15.60 -10.68 -1.37
CA ALA A 55 -14.40 -10.69 -0.53
C ALA A 55 -13.30 -11.59 -1.08
N ILE A 56 -13.64 -12.78 -1.59
CA ILE A 56 -12.68 -13.69 -2.23
C ILE A 56 -12.08 -13.04 -3.48
N VAL A 57 -12.90 -12.46 -4.33
CA VAL A 57 -12.40 -11.79 -5.54
C VAL A 57 -11.51 -10.60 -5.18
N ASN A 58 -11.89 -9.79 -4.19
CA ASN A 58 -11.05 -8.68 -3.73
C ASN A 58 -9.67 -9.16 -3.21
N GLN A 59 -9.60 -10.34 -2.58
CA GLN A 59 -8.33 -10.94 -2.18
C GLN A 59 -7.46 -11.31 -3.40
N LEU A 60 -8.05 -11.84 -4.47
CA LEU A 60 -7.34 -12.12 -5.72
C LEU A 60 -6.86 -10.84 -6.41
N ILE A 61 -7.72 -9.82 -6.48
CA ILE A 61 -7.37 -8.52 -7.06
C ILE A 61 -6.30 -7.81 -6.23
N PHE A 62 -6.25 -8.01 -4.91
CA PHE A 62 -5.19 -7.48 -4.07
C PHE A 62 -3.81 -7.97 -4.49
N VAL A 63 -3.67 -9.26 -4.87
CA VAL A 63 -2.41 -9.81 -5.39
C VAL A 63 -2.01 -9.11 -6.69
N PHE A 64 -2.95 -8.89 -7.60
CA PHE A 64 -2.72 -8.13 -8.82
C PHE A 64 -2.25 -6.69 -8.52
N ASN A 65 -2.90 -6.02 -7.58
CA ASN A 65 -2.53 -4.67 -7.17
C ASN A 65 -1.11 -4.60 -6.61
N LEU A 66 -0.68 -5.60 -5.84
CA LEU A 66 0.71 -5.70 -5.34
C LEU A 66 1.72 -5.87 -6.48
N CYS A 67 1.42 -6.66 -7.51
CA CYS A 67 2.28 -6.81 -8.68
C CYS A 67 2.45 -5.48 -9.42
N ILE A 68 1.35 -4.74 -9.65
CA ILE A 68 1.39 -3.41 -10.28
C ILE A 68 2.18 -2.43 -9.40
N PHE A 69 1.92 -2.40 -8.09
CA PHE A 69 2.65 -1.53 -7.16
C PHE A 69 4.15 -1.83 -7.18
N GLY A 70 4.55 -3.09 -7.09
CA GLY A 70 5.95 -3.49 -7.14
C GLY A 70 6.65 -3.07 -8.45
N ALA A 71 5.99 -3.30 -9.59
CA ALA A 71 6.51 -2.97 -10.90
C ALA A 71 6.68 -1.45 -11.11
N VAL A 72 5.66 -0.67 -10.77
CA VAL A 72 5.68 0.80 -10.88
C VAL A 72 6.69 1.40 -9.92
N SER A 73 6.73 0.90 -8.68
CA SER A 73 7.58 1.45 -7.65
C SER A 73 9.07 1.18 -7.86
N GLY A 74 9.43 0.08 -8.54
CA GLY A 74 10.82 -0.21 -8.92
C GLY A 74 11.38 0.84 -9.88
N ALA A 75 10.62 1.22 -10.90
CA ALA A 75 10.97 2.31 -11.81
C ALA A 75 10.89 3.69 -11.14
N GLY A 76 10.07 3.83 -10.11
CA GLY A 76 9.86 5.07 -9.36
C GLY A 76 11.12 5.61 -8.69
N ILE A 77 12.04 4.73 -8.27
CA ILE A 77 13.32 5.12 -7.72
C ILE A 77 14.12 5.93 -8.74
N PHE A 78 14.15 5.47 -10.00
CA PHE A 78 14.82 6.15 -11.11
C PHE A 78 14.09 7.44 -11.47
N THR A 79 12.75 7.44 -11.52
CA THR A 79 11.95 8.62 -11.82
C THR A 79 12.27 9.77 -10.87
N ALA A 80 12.29 9.53 -9.55
CA ALA A 80 12.60 10.54 -8.56
C ALA A 80 14.03 11.07 -8.71
N GLN A 81 15.01 10.20 -8.98
CA GLN A 81 16.38 10.62 -9.18
C GLN A 81 16.59 11.35 -10.51
N PHE A 82 16.01 10.90 -11.64
CA PHE A 82 16.07 11.65 -12.90
C PHE A 82 15.43 13.02 -12.79
N PHE A 83 14.30 13.11 -12.12
CA PHE A 83 13.64 14.40 -11.88
C PHE A 83 14.52 15.33 -11.03
N GLY A 84 15.12 14.82 -9.97
CA GLY A 84 16.07 15.57 -9.14
C GLY A 84 17.31 16.02 -9.91
N HIS A 85 17.75 15.23 -10.89
CA HIS A 85 18.86 15.58 -11.79
C HIS A 85 18.47 16.62 -12.86
N GLY A 86 17.17 16.84 -13.08
CA GLY A 86 16.66 17.69 -14.16
C GLY A 86 16.56 16.99 -15.52
N ASP A 87 16.74 15.67 -15.56
CA ASP A 87 16.65 14.88 -16.79
C ASP A 87 15.20 14.46 -17.08
N HIS A 88 14.51 15.28 -17.86
CA HIS A 88 13.14 15.02 -18.30
C HIS A 88 13.02 13.85 -19.27
N GLU A 89 14.07 13.53 -20.05
CA GLU A 89 14.03 12.35 -20.93
C GLU A 89 14.16 11.06 -20.12
N GLY A 90 15.01 11.02 -19.09
CA GLY A 90 15.08 9.92 -18.14
C GLY A 90 13.73 9.67 -17.45
N VAL A 91 13.06 10.73 -16.97
CA VAL A 91 11.70 10.63 -16.41
C VAL A 91 10.70 10.09 -17.45
N ARG A 92 10.79 10.53 -18.71
CA ARG A 92 9.92 10.04 -19.81
C ARG A 92 10.16 8.54 -20.07
N ASN A 93 11.42 8.11 -20.08
CA ASN A 93 11.76 6.71 -20.30
C ASN A 93 11.30 5.80 -19.15
N THR A 94 11.42 6.26 -17.90
CA THR A 94 10.87 5.52 -16.75
C THR A 94 9.33 5.47 -16.78
N PHE A 95 8.65 6.53 -17.22
CA PHE A 95 7.21 6.51 -17.45
C PHE A 95 6.84 5.48 -18.51
N ARG A 96 7.53 5.45 -19.67
CA ARG A 96 7.31 4.46 -20.72
C ARG A 96 7.48 3.04 -20.21
N PHE A 97 8.52 2.81 -19.40
CA PHE A 97 8.72 1.50 -18.76
C PHE A 97 7.54 1.10 -17.88
N LYS A 98 7.12 1.98 -16.96
CA LYS A 98 5.96 1.74 -16.09
C LYS A 98 4.70 1.48 -16.92
N PHE A 99 4.48 2.23 -17.97
CA PHE A 99 3.34 2.10 -18.86
C PHE A 99 3.31 0.73 -19.55
N LEU A 100 4.41 0.31 -20.17
CA LEU A 100 4.51 -0.98 -20.87
C LEU A 100 4.40 -2.16 -19.91
N ILE A 101 5.10 -2.13 -18.78
CA ILE A 101 5.05 -3.22 -17.81
C ILE A 101 3.66 -3.34 -17.16
N SER A 102 2.98 -2.24 -16.92
CA SER A 102 1.62 -2.23 -16.36
C SER A 102 0.59 -2.79 -17.36
N ILE A 103 0.74 -2.49 -18.65
CA ILE A 103 -0.08 -3.14 -19.70
C ILE A 103 0.21 -4.63 -19.74
N ALA A 104 1.48 -5.05 -19.73
CA ALA A 104 1.85 -6.46 -19.75
C ALA A 104 1.26 -7.23 -18.57
N PHE A 105 1.42 -6.71 -17.34
CA PHE A 105 0.81 -7.31 -16.15
C PHE A 105 -0.72 -7.32 -16.20
N SER A 106 -1.35 -6.27 -16.76
CA SER A 106 -2.80 -6.24 -16.93
C SER A 106 -3.29 -7.30 -17.90
N VAL A 107 -2.63 -7.46 -19.04
CA VAL A 107 -2.96 -8.51 -20.03
C VAL A 107 -2.77 -9.90 -19.43
N ILE A 108 -1.64 -10.15 -18.77
CA ILE A 108 -1.37 -11.43 -18.10
C ILE A 108 -2.39 -11.70 -17.00
N GLY A 109 -2.69 -10.70 -16.15
CA GLY A 109 -3.65 -10.82 -15.07
C GLY A 109 -5.07 -11.09 -15.59
N ILE A 110 -5.52 -10.35 -16.61
CA ILE A 110 -6.83 -10.58 -17.24
C ILE A 110 -6.88 -11.99 -17.84
N ALA A 111 -5.86 -12.41 -18.59
CA ALA A 111 -5.80 -13.74 -19.17
C ALA A 111 -5.83 -14.85 -18.10
N ALA A 112 -5.09 -14.68 -17.00
CA ALA A 112 -5.10 -15.61 -15.87
C ALA A 112 -6.48 -15.70 -15.19
N PHE A 113 -7.13 -14.55 -14.94
CA PHE A 113 -8.45 -14.53 -14.32
C PHE A 113 -9.55 -15.05 -15.25
N VAL A 114 -9.47 -14.80 -16.56
CA VAL A 114 -10.43 -15.36 -17.53
C VAL A 114 -10.27 -16.86 -17.64
N SER A 115 -9.04 -17.39 -17.62
CA SER A 115 -8.79 -18.82 -17.80
C SER A 115 -8.95 -19.64 -16.52
N ALA A 116 -8.64 -19.07 -15.35
CA ALA A 116 -8.58 -19.79 -14.08
C ALA A 116 -9.40 -19.13 -12.96
N GLY A 117 -10.22 -18.10 -13.24
CA GLY A 117 -10.93 -17.34 -12.22
C GLY A 117 -11.86 -18.19 -11.36
N SER A 118 -12.68 -19.05 -11.97
CA SER A 118 -13.56 -19.98 -11.25
C SER A 118 -12.78 -20.93 -10.33
N GLN A 119 -11.67 -21.50 -10.84
CA GLN A 119 -10.82 -22.37 -10.04
C GLN A 119 -10.17 -21.62 -8.88
N LEU A 120 -9.68 -20.40 -9.13
CA LEU A 120 -9.07 -19.56 -8.10
C LEU A 120 -10.07 -19.19 -7.00
N ILE A 121 -11.33 -18.86 -7.35
CA ILE A 121 -12.38 -18.58 -6.37
C ILE A 121 -12.72 -19.85 -5.59
N SER A 122 -12.84 -20.99 -6.26
CA SER A 122 -13.21 -22.27 -5.62
C SER A 122 -12.15 -22.76 -4.63
N LEU A 123 -10.86 -22.39 -4.77
CA LEU A 123 -9.84 -22.70 -3.78
C LEU A 123 -10.10 -22.11 -2.38
N PHE A 124 -10.87 -21.05 -2.31
CA PHE A 124 -11.25 -20.42 -1.04
C PHE A 124 -12.58 -20.95 -0.48
N LEU A 125 -13.33 -21.75 -1.26
CA LEU A 125 -14.61 -22.30 -0.87
C LEU A 125 -14.38 -23.74 -0.35
N HIS A 126 -14.53 -23.94 0.97
CA HIS A 126 -14.37 -25.26 1.60
C HIS A 126 -15.73 -25.79 2.04
N GLU A 127 -15.99 -27.07 1.79
CA GLU A 127 -17.14 -27.79 2.35
C GLU A 127 -16.98 -27.89 3.87
N GLY A 128 -17.86 -27.23 4.63
CA GLY A 128 -17.87 -27.32 6.10
C GLY A 128 -17.88 -26.00 6.86
N GLY A 129 -17.86 -24.86 6.18
CA GLY A 129 -18.12 -23.55 6.80
C GLY A 129 -19.61 -23.27 6.99
N GLU A 130 -19.98 -22.71 8.14
CA GLU A 130 -21.37 -22.37 8.49
C GLU A 130 -22.07 -21.56 7.39
N SER A 131 -23.27 -22.01 7.01
CA SER A 131 -24.36 -21.24 6.40
C SER A 131 -24.07 -20.47 5.11
N GLY A 132 -23.97 -21.13 3.97
CA GLY A 132 -24.01 -20.45 2.68
C GLY A 132 -24.00 -21.46 1.54
N ASP A 133 -24.75 -21.20 0.46
CA ASP A 133 -24.69 -21.97 -0.76
C ASP A 133 -23.38 -21.69 -1.49
N ILE A 134 -22.44 -22.64 -1.43
CA ILE A 134 -21.10 -22.55 -2.09
C ILE A 134 -21.26 -22.23 -3.58
N MET A 135 -22.25 -22.84 -4.24
CA MET A 135 -22.50 -22.62 -5.66
C MET A 135 -22.98 -21.19 -5.94
N GLN A 136 -23.82 -20.63 -5.06
CA GLN A 136 -24.24 -19.23 -5.19
C GLN A 136 -23.09 -18.27 -4.90
N THR A 137 -22.27 -18.55 -3.88
CA THR A 137 -21.08 -17.73 -3.57
C THR A 137 -20.09 -17.69 -4.74
N LEU A 138 -19.84 -18.86 -5.36
CA LEU A 138 -19.01 -18.94 -6.58
C LEU A 138 -19.60 -18.10 -7.71
N LYS A 139 -20.89 -18.23 -7.99
CA LYS A 139 -21.60 -17.48 -9.03
C LYS A 139 -21.51 -15.97 -8.82
N TYR A 140 -21.71 -15.48 -7.59
CA TYR A 140 -21.59 -14.05 -7.29
C TYR A 140 -20.12 -13.57 -7.42
N GLY A 141 -19.16 -14.39 -7.03
CA GLY A 141 -17.75 -14.11 -7.26
C GLY A 141 -17.41 -14.00 -8.74
N GLU A 142 -17.88 -14.92 -9.57
CA GLU A 142 -17.69 -14.90 -11.03
C GLU A 142 -18.31 -13.66 -11.68
N GLN A 143 -19.54 -13.31 -11.31
CA GLN A 143 -20.23 -12.11 -11.79
C GLN A 143 -19.46 -10.85 -11.44
N TYR A 144 -19.01 -10.73 -10.19
CA TYR A 144 -18.21 -9.61 -9.73
C TYR A 144 -16.86 -9.53 -10.47
N LEU A 145 -16.15 -10.67 -10.58
CA LEU A 145 -14.86 -10.75 -11.27
C LEU A 145 -14.98 -10.32 -12.73
N GLY A 146 -16.00 -10.82 -13.45
CA GLY A 146 -16.21 -10.50 -14.86
C GLY A 146 -16.24 -9.00 -15.15
N TRP A 147 -16.92 -8.22 -14.31
CA TRP A 147 -16.94 -6.76 -14.43
C TRP A 147 -15.61 -6.11 -13.99
N ILE A 148 -15.02 -6.56 -12.88
CA ILE A 148 -13.76 -5.99 -12.35
C ILE A 148 -12.61 -6.10 -13.34
N LEU A 149 -12.56 -7.14 -14.16
CA LEU A 149 -11.52 -7.30 -15.20
C LEU A 149 -11.41 -6.10 -16.13
N ILE A 150 -12.53 -5.45 -16.44
CA ILE A 150 -12.57 -4.23 -17.28
C ILE A 150 -11.87 -3.05 -16.59
N GLY A 151 -11.86 -3.03 -15.26
CA GLY A 151 -11.24 -2.00 -14.44
C GLY A 151 -9.73 -2.18 -14.17
N LEU A 152 -9.15 -3.37 -14.46
CA LEU A 152 -7.75 -3.65 -14.12
C LEU A 152 -6.76 -2.78 -14.90
N LEU A 153 -6.97 -2.62 -16.20
CA LEU A 153 -6.11 -1.77 -17.03
C LEU A 153 -6.21 -0.29 -16.66
N PRO A 154 -7.41 0.33 -16.53
CA PRO A 154 -7.52 1.70 -16.03
C PRO A 154 -6.86 1.90 -14.66
N PHE A 155 -7.01 0.95 -13.73
CA PHE A 155 -6.34 1.00 -12.43
C PHE A 155 -4.82 1.02 -12.60
N ALA A 156 -4.26 0.09 -13.38
CA ALA A 156 -2.81 -0.01 -13.57
C ALA A 156 -2.24 1.27 -14.21
N LEU A 157 -2.91 1.84 -15.21
CA LEU A 157 -2.51 3.09 -15.84
C LEU A 157 -2.64 4.29 -14.89
N SER A 158 -3.69 4.33 -14.05
CA SER A 158 -3.81 5.36 -13.00
C SER A 158 -2.62 5.33 -12.05
N GLN A 159 -2.12 4.12 -11.69
CA GLN A 159 -0.93 3.99 -10.83
C GLN A 159 0.35 4.48 -11.52
N VAL A 160 0.49 4.31 -12.84
CA VAL A 160 1.62 4.83 -13.63
C VAL A 160 1.66 6.36 -13.59
N TYR A 161 0.53 7.00 -13.90
CA TYR A 161 0.43 8.47 -13.88
C TYR A 161 0.58 9.02 -12.46
N SER A 162 -0.20 8.51 -11.50
CA SER A 162 -0.16 8.94 -10.10
C SER A 162 1.22 8.77 -9.48
N GLY A 163 1.86 7.62 -9.71
CA GLY A 163 3.20 7.33 -9.23
C GLY A 163 4.22 8.32 -9.79
N THR A 164 4.19 8.56 -11.10
CA THR A 164 5.13 9.50 -11.74
C THR A 164 4.91 10.94 -11.28
N LEU A 165 3.66 11.39 -11.17
CA LEU A 165 3.34 12.72 -10.63
C LEU A 165 3.84 12.90 -9.20
N ARG A 166 3.60 11.93 -8.32
CA ARG A 166 4.09 11.97 -6.93
C ARG A 166 5.62 12.00 -6.86
N GLU A 167 6.30 11.16 -7.63
CA GLU A 167 7.76 11.07 -7.67
C GLU A 167 8.42 12.35 -8.19
N THR A 168 7.70 13.14 -8.97
CA THR A 168 8.10 14.47 -9.45
C THR A 168 7.58 15.61 -8.57
N GLY A 169 6.95 15.29 -7.43
CA GLY A 169 6.51 16.26 -6.43
C GLY A 169 5.08 16.77 -6.58
N GLU A 170 4.36 16.37 -7.66
CA GLU A 170 2.95 16.74 -7.86
C GLU A 170 2.04 15.71 -7.16
N THR A 171 1.62 16.01 -5.94
CA THR A 171 0.81 15.10 -5.12
C THR A 171 -0.66 15.50 -5.03
N ILE A 172 -0.99 16.75 -5.38
CA ILE A 172 -2.36 17.28 -5.27
C ILE A 172 -3.27 16.66 -6.34
N VAL A 173 -2.78 16.54 -7.57
CA VAL A 173 -3.60 16.00 -8.68
C VAL A 173 -3.97 14.53 -8.47
N PRO A 174 -3.03 13.63 -8.13
CA PRO A 174 -3.40 12.27 -7.74
C PRO A 174 -4.39 12.21 -6.58
N MET A 175 -4.26 13.10 -5.58
CA MET A 175 -5.21 13.17 -4.48
C MET A 175 -6.62 13.57 -4.98
N ILE A 176 -6.74 14.63 -5.78
CA ILE A 176 -8.04 15.09 -6.30
C ILE A 176 -8.70 14.00 -7.14
N ALA A 177 -7.93 13.36 -8.02
CA ALA A 177 -8.45 12.29 -8.87
C ALA A 177 -8.90 11.08 -8.06
N GLY A 178 -8.11 10.66 -7.06
CA GLY A 178 -8.47 9.56 -6.18
C GLY A 178 -9.72 9.89 -5.33
N VAL A 179 -9.81 11.10 -4.78
CA VAL A 179 -10.99 11.56 -4.03
C VAL A 179 -12.23 11.60 -4.93
N ALA A 180 -12.13 12.13 -6.14
CA ALA A 180 -13.23 12.15 -7.11
C ALA A 180 -13.69 10.73 -7.46
N ALA A 181 -12.75 9.82 -7.72
CA ALA A 181 -13.05 8.41 -7.99
C ALA A 181 -13.81 7.73 -6.85
N VAL A 182 -13.42 8.03 -5.61
CA VAL A 182 -14.08 7.51 -4.41
C VAL A 182 -15.52 8.00 -4.30
N PHE A 183 -15.78 9.28 -4.54
CA PHE A 183 -17.15 9.80 -4.57
C PHE A 183 -17.99 9.18 -5.69
N VAL A 184 -17.42 9.00 -6.88
CA VAL A 184 -18.10 8.30 -8.00
C VAL A 184 -18.42 6.86 -7.60
N ASN A 185 -17.48 6.14 -7.02
CA ASN A 185 -17.70 4.78 -6.53
C ASN A 185 -18.85 4.72 -5.52
N LEU A 186 -18.82 5.57 -4.49
CA LEU A 186 -19.85 5.59 -3.44
C LEU A 186 -21.26 5.91 -3.99
N ILE A 187 -21.36 6.92 -4.87
CA ILE A 187 -22.63 7.31 -5.48
C ILE A 187 -23.18 6.17 -6.34
N PHE A 188 -22.37 5.61 -7.26
CA PHE A 188 -22.83 4.54 -8.14
C PHE A 188 -23.05 3.22 -7.40
N ASN A 189 -22.32 2.93 -6.33
CA ASN A 189 -22.64 1.82 -5.45
C ASN A 189 -24.06 1.95 -4.88
N TYR A 190 -24.39 3.12 -4.34
CA TYR A 190 -25.73 3.34 -3.79
C TYR A 190 -26.83 3.20 -4.86
N LEU A 191 -26.60 3.75 -6.06
CA LEU A 191 -27.56 3.70 -7.16
C LEU A 191 -27.76 2.30 -7.73
N LEU A 192 -26.65 1.58 -8.00
CA LEU A 192 -26.67 0.30 -8.73
C LEU A 192 -26.86 -0.93 -7.83
N ILE A 193 -26.37 -0.88 -6.59
CA ILE A 193 -26.58 -2.01 -5.64
C ILE A 193 -28.05 -2.10 -5.26
N TYR A 194 -28.65 -0.95 -4.90
CA TYR A 194 -30.01 -0.92 -4.34
C TYR A 194 -31.10 -0.58 -5.36
N GLY A 195 -30.73 -0.08 -6.54
CA GLY A 195 -31.71 0.32 -7.57
C GLY A 195 -32.42 1.64 -7.22
N SER A 196 -31.70 2.56 -6.55
CA SER A 196 -32.27 3.83 -6.11
C SER A 196 -32.47 4.80 -7.28
N PHE A 197 -33.45 5.73 -7.18
CA PHE A 197 -33.74 6.77 -8.19
C PHE A 197 -34.04 6.26 -9.61
N GLY A 198 -34.61 5.06 -9.75
CA GLY A 198 -34.96 4.49 -11.06
C GLY A 198 -33.82 3.72 -11.76
N PHE A 199 -32.67 3.61 -11.14
CA PHE A 199 -31.59 2.74 -11.62
C PHE A 199 -31.93 1.26 -11.43
N PRO A 200 -31.40 0.35 -12.28
CA PRO A 200 -31.60 -1.08 -12.10
C PRO A 200 -30.91 -1.59 -10.80
N LYS A 201 -31.59 -2.48 -10.07
CA LYS A 201 -31.02 -3.14 -8.90
C LYS A 201 -30.12 -4.28 -9.36
N LEU A 202 -28.81 -4.05 -9.43
CA LEU A 202 -27.81 -5.00 -9.93
C LEU A 202 -27.07 -5.75 -8.82
N GLY A 203 -27.25 -5.36 -7.56
CA GLY A 203 -26.58 -6.03 -6.44
C GLY A 203 -25.06 -6.06 -6.58
N VAL A 204 -24.46 -7.26 -6.61
CA VAL A 204 -23.02 -7.49 -6.69
C VAL A 204 -22.42 -6.92 -7.99
N GLU A 205 -23.10 -7.10 -9.12
CA GLU A 205 -22.65 -6.54 -10.41
C GLU A 205 -22.63 -5.00 -10.36
N GLY A 206 -23.63 -4.40 -9.69
CA GLY A 206 -23.68 -2.95 -9.47
C GLY A 206 -22.47 -2.42 -8.71
N ALA A 207 -22.01 -3.14 -7.69
CA ALA A 207 -20.79 -2.80 -6.95
C ALA A 207 -19.53 -2.87 -7.84
N ALA A 208 -19.43 -3.90 -8.68
CA ALA A 208 -18.33 -4.05 -9.62
C ALA A 208 -18.31 -2.91 -10.66
N ILE A 209 -19.47 -2.59 -11.27
CA ILE A 209 -19.63 -1.51 -12.25
C ILE A 209 -19.24 -0.16 -11.62
N ALA A 210 -19.70 0.14 -10.42
CA ALA A 210 -19.35 1.36 -9.71
C ALA A 210 -17.84 1.48 -9.50
N THR A 211 -17.19 0.39 -9.12
CA THR A 211 -15.72 0.33 -8.97
C THR A 211 -15.03 0.57 -10.30
N VAL A 212 -15.45 -0.08 -11.38
CA VAL A 212 -14.90 0.11 -12.73
C VAL A 212 -15.04 1.57 -13.18
N LEU A 213 -16.24 2.15 -13.06
CA LEU A 213 -16.49 3.55 -13.41
C LEU A 213 -15.55 4.50 -12.66
N SER A 214 -15.36 4.28 -11.36
CA SER A 214 -14.46 5.09 -10.55
C SER A 214 -13.02 5.03 -11.05
N ARG A 215 -12.53 3.87 -11.53
CA ARG A 215 -11.18 3.72 -12.10
C ARG A 215 -11.02 4.48 -13.41
N TYR A 216 -12.04 4.48 -14.27
CA TYR A 216 -12.03 5.29 -15.50
C TYR A 216 -12.05 6.79 -15.21
N VAL A 217 -12.81 7.24 -14.21
CA VAL A 217 -12.83 8.64 -13.78
C VAL A 217 -11.48 9.06 -13.23
N GLU A 218 -10.86 8.24 -12.35
CA GLU A 218 -9.53 8.49 -11.83
C GLU A 218 -8.49 8.65 -12.95
N LEU A 219 -8.44 7.67 -13.85
CA LEU A 219 -7.55 7.70 -15.02
C LEU A 219 -7.81 8.92 -15.88
N GLY A 220 -9.08 9.22 -16.19
CA GLY A 220 -9.47 10.35 -17.02
C GLY A 220 -8.99 11.69 -16.46
N ILE A 221 -9.23 11.95 -15.17
CA ILE A 221 -8.80 13.18 -14.51
C ILE A 221 -7.28 13.33 -14.58
N ILE A 222 -6.53 12.29 -14.19
CA ILE A 222 -5.06 12.34 -14.12
C ILE A 222 -4.47 12.51 -15.53
N THR A 223 -4.97 11.75 -16.51
CA THR A 223 -4.47 11.79 -17.88
C THR A 223 -4.77 13.13 -18.53
N VAL A 224 -6.01 13.61 -18.48
CA VAL A 224 -6.39 14.90 -19.04
C VAL A 224 -5.55 16.01 -18.41
N TRP A 225 -5.44 16.04 -17.08
CA TRP A 225 -4.65 17.07 -16.42
C TRP A 225 -3.17 17.01 -16.85
N SER A 226 -2.56 15.85 -16.88
CA SER A 226 -1.15 15.69 -17.25
C SER A 226 -0.85 16.15 -18.67
N HIS A 227 -1.75 15.89 -19.62
CA HIS A 227 -1.55 16.28 -21.01
C HIS A 227 -1.93 17.73 -21.32
N THR A 228 -2.76 18.36 -20.48
CA THR A 228 -3.12 19.80 -20.61
C THR A 228 -2.15 20.72 -19.88
N HIS A 229 -1.41 20.23 -18.88
CA HIS A 229 -0.46 21.02 -18.08
C HIS A 229 0.99 20.60 -18.32
N THR A 230 1.36 20.46 -19.60
CA THR A 230 2.74 20.04 -19.98
C THR A 230 3.82 21.06 -19.65
N ASP A 231 3.46 22.27 -19.29
CA ASP A 231 4.33 23.28 -18.69
C ASP A 231 4.81 22.89 -17.28
N LYS A 232 3.94 22.27 -16.49
CA LYS A 232 4.27 21.78 -15.14
C LYS A 232 4.92 20.40 -15.15
N VAL A 233 4.54 19.58 -16.12
CA VAL A 233 5.02 18.19 -16.26
C VAL A 233 5.63 17.96 -17.66
N PRO A 234 6.76 18.59 -17.98
CA PRO A 234 7.31 18.62 -19.34
C PRO A 234 7.74 17.25 -19.86
N TYR A 235 7.98 16.28 -18.99
CA TYR A 235 8.32 14.91 -19.35
C TYR A 235 7.14 14.16 -20.01
N ILE A 236 5.91 14.61 -19.84
CA ILE A 236 4.72 14.02 -20.51
C ILE A 236 4.66 14.42 -21.98
N LYS A 237 5.23 15.57 -22.35
CA LYS A 237 5.20 16.04 -23.76
C LYS A 237 5.90 15.06 -24.70
N GLY A 238 5.13 14.46 -25.60
CA GLY A 238 5.66 13.49 -26.57
C GLY A 238 6.01 12.12 -26.01
N VAL A 239 5.49 11.76 -24.83
CA VAL A 239 5.77 10.49 -24.16
C VAL A 239 5.41 9.28 -25.04
N TYR A 240 4.36 9.38 -25.84
CA TYR A 240 3.88 8.33 -26.74
C TYR A 240 4.42 8.41 -28.20
N ARG A 241 5.29 9.39 -28.53
CA ARG A 241 5.91 9.46 -29.87
C ARG A 241 6.76 8.24 -30.20
N THR A 242 7.37 7.67 -29.19
CA THR A 242 8.09 6.41 -29.26
C THR A 242 7.93 5.67 -27.93
N LEU A 243 7.82 4.35 -28.00
CA LEU A 243 7.83 3.47 -26.81
C LEU A 243 9.18 2.81 -26.60
N LYS A 244 10.21 3.23 -27.37
CA LYS A 244 11.59 2.73 -27.19
C LYS A 244 12.15 3.29 -25.89
N ILE A 245 12.81 2.41 -25.14
CA ILE A 245 13.49 2.69 -23.89
C ILE A 245 14.94 2.21 -24.03
N PRO A 246 15.95 2.94 -23.56
CA PRO A 246 17.32 2.44 -23.55
C PRO A 246 17.42 1.09 -22.85
N LYS A 247 18.13 0.16 -23.47
CA LYS A 247 18.24 -1.22 -22.97
C LYS A 247 18.90 -1.27 -21.59
N GLU A 248 19.92 -0.46 -21.40
CA GLU A 248 20.68 -0.34 -20.16
C GLU A 248 19.76 0.12 -19.02
N LEU A 249 18.94 1.13 -19.24
CA LEU A 249 17.97 1.63 -18.27
C LEU A 249 16.91 0.54 -17.95
N THR A 250 16.39 -0.14 -18.99
CA THR A 250 15.43 -1.24 -18.81
C THR A 250 16.03 -2.33 -17.92
N GLN A 251 17.26 -2.75 -18.19
CA GLN A 251 17.94 -3.76 -17.40
C GLN A 251 18.16 -3.32 -15.94
N GLN A 252 18.58 -2.08 -15.73
CA GLN A 252 18.77 -1.51 -14.39
C GLN A 252 17.46 -1.46 -13.60
N ILE A 253 16.36 -1.02 -14.23
CA ILE A 253 15.04 -0.98 -13.60
C ILE A 253 14.57 -2.40 -13.22
N VAL A 254 14.72 -3.38 -14.12
CA VAL A 254 14.33 -4.77 -13.84
C VAL A 254 15.15 -5.36 -12.69
N VAL A 255 16.48 -5.22 -12.72
CA VAL A 255 17.36 -5.75 -11.67
C VAL A 255 17.05 -5.13 -10.30
N LYS A 256 16.72 -3.84 -10.25
CA LYS A 256 16.39 -3.17 -9.00
C LYS A 256 14.90 -3.30 -8.62
N GLY A 257 14.01 -3.47 -9.59
CA GLY A 257 12.58 -3.63 -9.35
C GLY A 257 12.18 -5.03 -8.91
N LEU A 258 12.83 -6.07 -9.46
CA LEU A 258 12.49 -7.47 -9.15
C LEU A 258 12.53 -7.80 -7.64
N PRO A 259 13.55 -7.40 -6.86
CA PRO A 259 13.54 -7.62 -5.43
C PRO A 259 12.37 -6.95 -4.71
N LEU A 260 11.87 -5.81 -5.22
CA LEU A 260 10.72 -5.11 -4.62
C LEU A 260 9.40 -5.83 -4.94
N ILE A 261 9.21 -6.34 -6.15
CA ILE A 261 8.03 -7.15 -6.50
C ILE A 261 7.98 -8.41 -5.61
N LEU A 262 9.11 -9.09 -5.48
CA LEU A 262 9.24 -10.27 -4.61
C LEU A 262 9.01 -9.91 -3.14
N ASN A 263 9.47 -8.73 -2.70
CA ASN A 263 9.23 -8.24 -1.34
C ASN A 263 7.74 -8.14 -1.04
N GLU A 264 6.98 -7.47 -1.91
CA GLU A 264 5.54 -7.29 -1.71
C GLU A 264 4.78 -8.64 -1.67
N ALA A 265 5.11 -9.54 -2.61
CA ALA A 265 4.50 -10.86 -2.65
C ALA A 265 4.82 -11.68 -1.39
N LEU A 266 6.09 -11.79 -1.01
CA LEU A 266 6.51 -12.55 0.17
C LEU A 266 6.01 -11.93 1.46
N TRP A 267 5.93 -10.61 1.54
CA TRP A 267 5.36 -9.92 2.69
C TRP A 267 3.87 -10.28 2.85
N ALA A 268 3.08 -10.25 1.77
CA ALA A 268 1.66 -10.61 1.81
C ALA A 268 1.44 -12.06 2.25
N PHE A 269 2.21 -13.02 1.68
CA PHE A 269 2.18 -14.41 2.12
C PHE A 269 2.63 -14.56 3.58
N GLY A 270 3.64 -13.82 4.01
CA GLY A 270 4.13 -13.84 5.38
C GLY A 270 3.06 -13.42 6.39
N ILE A 271 2.33 -12.34 6.11
CA ILE A 271 1.21 -11.89 6.96
C ILE A 271 0.09 -12.94 7.04
N ALA A 272 -0.23 -13.61 5.93
CA ALA A 272 -1.22 -14.70 5.93
C ALA A 272 -0.81 -15.86 6.85
N ILE A 273 0.47 -16.27 6.80
CA ILE A 273 1.02 -17.32 7.68
C ILE A 273 1.02 -16.87 9.15
N LEU A 274 1.38 -15.63 9.45
CA LEU A 274 1.33 -15.10 10.81
C LEU A 274 -0.09 -15.09 11.36
N ASN A 275 -1.08 -14.68 10.56
CA ASN A 275 -2.49 -14.73 10.93
C ASN A 275 -2.96 -16.17 11.18
N GLN A 276 -2.51 -17.14 10.38
CA GLN A 276 -2.77 -18.56 10.62
C GLN A 276 -2.14 -19.04 11.94
N CYS A 277 -0.95 -18.58 12.30
CA CYS A 277 -0.35 -18.92 13.60
C CYS A 277 -1.20 -18.37 14.76
N TYR A 278 -1.74 -17.16 14.65
CA TYR A 278 -2.63 -16.61 15.68
C TYR A 278 -3.97 -17.32 15.74
N SER A 279 -4.52 -17.79 14.63
CA SER A 279 -5.80 -18.51 14.58
C SER A 279 -5.78 -19.83 15.35
N THR A 280 -4.61 -20.42 15.61
CA THR A 280 -4.47 -21.63 16.47
C THR A 280 -4.94 -21.39 17.90
N ARG A 281 -5.13 -20.14 18.31
CA ARG A 281 -5.60 -19.75 19.66
C ARG A 281 -7.11 -19.50 19.72
N GLY A 282 -7.85 -19.93 18.71
CA GLY A 282 -9.32 -19.88 18.67
C GLY A 282 -9.91 -18.68 17.93
N LEU A 283 -11.23 -18.76 17.76
CA LEU A 283 -11.99 -17.76 16.98
C LEU A 283 -11.97 -16.37 17.61
N ALA A 284 -11.93 -16.29 18.95
CA ALA A 284 -11.84 -15.01 19.66
C ALA A 284 -10.56 -14.25 19.31
N ALA A 285 -9.42 -14.96 19.13
CA ALA A 285 -8.16 -14.37 18.71
C ALA A 285 -8.25 -13.80 17.28
N VAL A 286 -8.86 -14.56 16.36
CA VAL A 286 -9.07 -14.11 14.97
C VAL A 286 -9.95 -12.88 14.91
N ALA A 287 -11.09 -12.91 15.61
CA ALA A 287 -12.02 -11.78 15.67
C ALA A 287 -11.34 -10.54 16.28
N GLY A 288 -10.58 -10.72 17.36
CA GLY A 288 -9.84 -9.65 18.03
C GLY A 288 -8.79 -9.00 17.13
N ILE A 289 -8.03 -9.79 16.37
CA ILE A 289 -7.04 -9.30 15.41
C ILE A 289 -7.72 -8.55 14.27
N ASN A 290 -8.84 -9.05 13.73
CA ASN A 290 -9.56 -8.40 12.65
C ASN A 290 -10.10 -7.02 13.05
N ILE A 291 -10.71 -6.92 14.24
CA ILE A 291 -11.17 -5.63 14.78
C ILE A 291 -9.99 -4.68 14.98
N SER A 292 -8.90 -5.17 15.58
CA SER A 292 -7.68 -4.38 15.78
C SER A 292 -7.08 -3.90 14.45
N SER A 293 -7.00 -4.76 13.44
CA SER A 293 -6.45 -4.43 12.12
C SER A 293 -7.23 -3.32 11.42
N THR A 294 -8.55 -3.27 11.59
CA THR A 294 -9.40 -2.26 10.97
C THR A 294 -9.01 -0.85 11.42
N ILE A 295 -8.89 -0.64 12.73
CA ILE A 295 -8.49 0.68 13.24
C ILE A 295 -7.01 0.96 13.00
N THR A 296 -6.14 -0.04 13.18
CA THR A 296 -4.70 0.10 12.99
C THR A 296 -4.37 0.52 11.56
N ASN A 297 -5.03 -0.04 10.56
CA ASN A 297 -4.83 0.33 9.15
C ASN A 297 -5.19 1.80 8.88
N LEU A 298 -6.21 2.34 9.54
CA LEU A 298 -6.57 3.74 9.42
C LEU A 298 -5.47 4.66 9.96
N PHE A 299 -4.87 4.32 11.08
CA PHE A 299 -3.79 5.11 11.69
C PHE A 299 -2.44 4.93 10.97
N ASN A 300 -2.20 3.75 10.40
CA ASN A 300 -0.98 3.44 9.64
C ASN A 300 -0.80 4.30 8.39
N VAL A 301 -1.86 4.88 7.84
CA VAL A 301 -1.81 5.82 6.71
C VAL A 301 -0.77 6.92 6.91
N VAL A 302 -0.55 7.36 8.15
CA VAL A 302 0.38 8.45 8.47
C VAL A 302 1.83 8.04 8.18
N PHE A 303 2.31 6.92 8.69
CA PHE A 303 3.69 6.52 8.42
C PHE A 303 3.90 6.03 6.98
N MET A 304 2.86 5.48 6.35
CA MET A 304 2.90 5.11 4.92
C MET A 304 3.08 6.36 4.04
N ALA A 305 2.35 7.44 4.33
CA ALA A 305 2.51 8.71 3.65
C ALA A 305 3.88 9.35 3.91
N MET A 306 4.38 9.27 5.14
CA MET A 306 5.72 9.74 5.49
C MET A 306 6.83 8.99 4.76
N GLY A 307 6.71 7.66 4.64
CA GLY A 307 7.63 6.84 3.86
C GLY A 307 7.64 7.21 2.38
N SER A 308 6.46 7.42 1.80
CA SER A 308 6.32 7.87 0.41
C SER A 308 6.97 9.25 0.19
N ALA A 309 6.72 10.20 1.09
CA ALA A 309 7.35 11.53 1.04
C ALA A 309 8.88 11.46 1.17
N LEU A 310 9.38 10.57 2.05
CA LEU A 310 10.80 10.31 2.19
C LEU A 310 11.40 9.81 0.87
N ALA A 311 10.76 8.83 0.22
CA ALA A 311 11.23 8.30 -1.07
C ALA A 311 11.32 9.39 -2.14
N ILE A 312 10.33 10.27 -2.20
CA ILE A 312 10.29 11.39 -3.15
C ILE A 312 11.42 12.40 -2.86
N ILE A 313 11.45 12.94 -1.65
CA ILE A 313 12.38 14.03 -1.28
C ILE A 313 13.83 13.55 -1.34
N VAL A 314 14.12 12.40 -0.72
CA VAL A 314 15.47 11.86 -0.68
C VAL A 314 15.91 11.39 -2.07
N GLY A 315 15.02 10.74 -2.83
CA GLY A 315 15.29 10.33 -4.21
C GLY A 315 15.69 11.52 -5.10
N GLN A 316 14.94 12.61 -5.04
CA GLN A 316 15.26 13.84 -5.79
C GLN A 316 16.60 14.48 -5.36
N LEU A 317 16.88 14.52 -4.06
CA LEU A 317 18.16 15.03 -3.55
C LEU A 317 19.36 14.17 -3.99
N LEU A 318 19.21 12.85 -3.99
CA LEU A 318 20.23 11.93 -4.49
C LEU A 318 20.47 12.14 -5.99
N GLY A 319 19.41 12.26 -6.78
CA GLY A 319 19.48 12.55 -8.21
C GLY A 319 20.13 13.88 -8.52
N ALA A 320 19.86 14.92 -7.73
CA ALA A 320 20.51 16.23 -7.84
C ALA A 320 22.00 16.22 -7.43
N GLY A 321 22.55 15.07 -6.98
CA GLY A 321 23.93 14.97 -6.50
C GLY A 321 24.17 15.60 -5.12
N LYS A 322 23.11 16.06 -4.43
CA LYS A 322 23.19 16.71 -3.11
C LYS A 322 23.29 15.69 -1.97
N LEU A 323 24.30 14.84 -2.02
CA LEU A 323 24.41 13.65 -1.15
C LEU A 323 24.42 13.98 0.37
N LYS A 324 25.08 15.08 0.76
CA LYS A 324 25.10 15.51 2.18
C LYS A 324 23.74 15.99 2.63
N GLU A 325 23.08 16.81 1.80
CA GLU A 325 21.73 17.32 2.07
C GLU A 325 20.72 16.18 2.13
N ALA A 326 20.83 15.18 1.23
CA ALA A 326 20.00 13.97 1.25
C ALA A 326 20.10 13.24 2.60
N LYS A 327 21.31 13.02 3.13
CA LYS A 327 21.53 12.36 4.42
C LYS A 327 20.99 13.15 5.61
N GLU A 328 21.14 14.48 5.59
CA GLU A 328 20.62 15.35 6.64
C GLU A 328 19.09 15.41 6.62
N THR A 329 18.53 15.54 5.42
CA THR A 329 17.06 15.56 5.20
C THR A 329 16.42 14.24 5.55
N ASP A 330 17.01 13.11 5.18
CA ASP A 330 16.57 11.77 5.58
C ASP A 330 16.49 11.63 7.10
N THR A 331 17.52 12.07 7.82
CA THR A 331 17.52 12.04 9.29
C THR A 331 16.36 12.86 9.89
N LYS A 332 16.06 14.04 9.31
CA LYS A 332 14.94 14.89 9.75
C LYS A 332 13.57 14.26 9.41
N LEU A 333 13.47 13.62 8.24
CA LEU A 333 12.24 12.94 7.81
C LEU A 333 11.94 11.72 8.69
N ILE A 334 12.94 10.89 8.99
CA ILE A 334 12.81 9.76 9.92
C ILE A 334 12.37 10.26 11.29
N PHE A 335 13.01 11.32 11.82
CA PHE A 335 12.62 11.89 13.11
C PHE A 335 11.19 12.43 13.10
N ALA A 336 10.80 13.16 12.06
CA ALA A 336 9.44 13.68 11.91
C ALA A 336 8.41 12.55 11.81
N SER A 337 8.71 11.46 11.08
CA SER A 337 7.87 10.27 10.98
C SER A 337 7.66 9.60 12.34
N VAL A 338 8.75 9.34 13.07
CA VAL A 338 8.68 8.73 14.41
C VAL A 338 7.93 9.61 15.39
N ALA A 339 8.21 10.94 15.39
CA ALA A 339 7.56 11.88 16.29
C ALA A 339 6.06 12.03 16.01
N SER A 340 5.65 12.13 14.74
CA SER A 340 4.23 12.17 14.37
C SER A 340 3.53 10.88 14.75
N CYS A 341 4.15 9.72 14.53
CA CYS A 341 3.57 8.43 14.88
C CYS A 341 3.55 8.16 16.38
N PHE A 342 4.42 8.78 17.16
CA PHE A 342 4.29 8.77 18.61
C PHE A 342 3.02 9.49 19.07
N VAL A 343 2.72 10.67 18.50
CA VAL A 343 1.48 11.43 18.80
C VAL A 343 0.26 10.64 18.35
N ILE A 344 0.26 10.15 17.11
CA ILE A 344 -0.86 9.41 16.53
C ILE A 344 -1.08 8.06 17.25
N GLY A 345 -0.01 7.35 17.62
CA GLY A 345 -0.08 6.14 18.44
C GLY A 345 -0.68 6.41 19.82
N THR A 346 -0.34 7.55 20.43
CA THR A 346 -0.98 7.97 21.69
C THR A 346 -2.49 8.19 21.53
N ILE A 347 -2.91 8.85 20.45
CA ILE A 347 -4.33 9.02 20.13
C ILE A 347 -5.00 7.65 19.92
N MET A 348 -4.37 6.75 19.16
CA MET A 348 -4.88 5.40 18.93
C MET A 348 -5.04 4.60 20.24
N ALA A 349 -4.07 4.72 21.17
CA ALA A 349 -4.14 4.08 22.48
C ALA A 349 -5.31 4.63 23.35
N ILE A 350 -5.59 5.93 23.26
CA ILE A 350 -6.74 6.55 23.97
C ILE A 350 -8.08 6.04 23.41
N VAL A 351 -8.16 5.87 22.09
CA VAL A 351 -9.39 5.39 21.42
C VAL A 351 -9.56 3.87 21.54
N ALA A 352 -8.49 3.13 21.84
CA ALA A 352 -8.46 1.67 21.88
C ALA A 352 -9.62 1.01 22.69
N PRO A 353 -10.00 1.50 23.88
CA PRO A 353 -11.10 0.89 24.65
C PRO A 353 -12.48 1.13 24.03
N LEU A 354 -12.64 2.22 23.25
CA LEU A 354 -13.92 2.63 22.69
C LEU A 354 -14.24 1.91 21.38
N PHE A 355 -13.24 1.65 20.55
CA PHE A 355 -13.45 1.12 19.20
C PHE A 355 -14.10 -0.27 19.19
N PRO A 356 -13.66 -1.27 20.00
CA PRO A 356 -14.30 -2.58 20.02
C PRO A 356 -15.75 -2.56 20.52
N GLN A 357 -16.18 -1.49 21.25
CA GLN A 357 -17.57 -1.36 21.70
C GLN A 357 -18.56 -1.11 20.55
N LEU A 358 -18.06 -0.67 19.40
CA LEU A 358 -18.87 -0.51 18.19
C LEU A 358 -19.31 -1.84 17.57
N TYR A 359 -18.68 -2.95 17.99
CA TYR A 359 -18.95 -4.28 17.47
C TYR A 359 -19.86 -5.06 18.44
N ASN A 360 -20.85 -5.73 17.88
CA ASN A 360 -21.71 -6.65 18.65
C ASN A 360 -21.01 -8.02 18.77
N THR A 361 -20.14 -8.16 19.77
CA THR A 361 -19.31 -9.34 20.00
C THR A 361 -19.14 -9.60 21.51
N THR A 362 -18.50 -10.71 21.85
CA THR A 362 -18.26 -11.11 23.25
C THR A 362 -17.28 -10.17 23.96
N ASP A 363 -17.38 -10.09 25.29
CA ASP A 363 -16.47 -9.25 26.07
C ASP A 363 -15.01 -9.73 25.95
N GLU A 364 -14.79 -11.04 25.82
CA GLU A 364 -13.46 -11.61 25.56
C GLU A 364 -12.85 -11.04 24.26
N VAL A 365 -13.61 -10.99 23.16
CA VAL A 365 -13.15 -10.43 21.89
C VAL A 365 -12.88 -8.95 22.03
N LYS A 366 -13.72 -8.19 22.76
CA LYS A 366 -13.50 -6.75 23.01
C LYS A 366 -12.21 -6.49 23.80
N GLU A 367 -11.95 -7.28 24.84
CA GLU A 367 -10.71 -7.18 25.61
C GLU A 367 -9.46 -7.52 24.79
N LEU A 368 -9.51 -8.60 23.99
CA LEU A 368 -8.41 -8.97 23.09
C LEU A 368 -8.15 -7.88 22.05
N SER A 369 -9.21 -7.36 21.42
CA SER A 369 -9.10 -6.27 20.44
C SER A 369 -8.47 -5.03 21.07
N THR A 370 -8.93 -4.62 22.24
CA THR A 370 -8.38 -3.48 23.00
C THR A 370 -6.89 -3.68 23.27
N PHE A 371 -6.50 -4.87 23.73
CA PHE A 371 -5.11 -5.20 23.97
C PHE A 371 -4.26 -5.10 22.69
N PHE A 372 -4.73 -5.68 21.58
CA PHE A 372 -3.99 -5.65 20.32
C PHE A 372 -3.86 -4.22 19.77
N ILE A 373 -4.90 -3.39 19.91
CA ILE A 373 -4.86 -1.98 19.51
C ILE A 373 -3.84 -1.20 20.35
N ILE A 374 -3.84 -1.37 21.67
CA ILE A 374 -2.88 -0.68 22.56
C ILE A 374 -1.45 -1.11 22.24
N PHE A 375 -1.22 -2.41 22.03
CA PHE A 375 0.13 -2.90 21.69
C PHE A 375 0.57 -2.40 20.30
N SER A 376 -0.33 -2.39 19.32
CA SER A 376 -0.04 -1.81 18.00
C SER A 376 0.25 -0.31 18.07
N ALA A 377 -0.47 0.43 18.94
CA ALA A 377 -0.22 1.85 19.19
C ALA A 377 1.18 2.08 19.80
N PHE A 378 1.60 1.23 20.72
CA PHE A 378 2.95 1.25 21.27
C PHE A 378 4.02 0.96 20.20
N MET A 379 3.76 0.01 19.32
CA MET A 379 4.68 -0.33 18.22
C MET A 379 4.71 0.69 17.09
N MET A 380 3.74 1.59 17.00
CA MET A 380 3.58 2.52 15.88
C MET A 380 4.80 3.42 15.60
N PRO A 381 5.50 4.03 16.58
CA PRO A 381 6.73 4.78 16.33
C PRO A 381 7.88 3.92 15.80
N PHE A 382 7.97 2.66 16.24
CA PHE A 382 8.95 1.70 15.74
C PHE A 382 8.65 1.30 14.30
N ASN A 383 7.38 1.03 13.98
CA ASN A 383 6.93 0.76 12.61
C ASN A 383 7.19 1.94 11.68
N ALA A 384 6.99 3.18 12.17
CA ALA A 384 7.33 4.38 11.42
C ALA A 384 8.83 4.47 11.10
N PHE A 385 9.69 4.10 12.05
CA PHE A 385 11.13 4.02 11.83
C PHE A 385 11.49 2.93 10.82
N LEU A 386 10.91 1.73 10.94
CA LEU A 386 11.16 0.60 10.03
C LEU A 386 10.73 0.94 8.61
N HIS A 387 9.56 1.54 8.46
CA HIS A 387 9.03 1.95 7.16
C HIS A 387 9.86 3.07 6.52
N SER A 388 10.28 4.06 7.31
CA SER A 388 11.21 5.09 6.87
C SER A 388 12.54 4.49 6.43
N THR A 389 13.11 3.54 7.20
CA THR A 389 14.34 2.82 6.84
C THR A 389 14.20 2.07 5.52
N TYR A 390 13.07 1.38 5.31
CA TYR A 390 12.75 0.69 4.05
C TYR A 390 12.84 1.67 2.87
N PHE A 391 12.19 2.83 2.96
CA PHE A 391 12.20 3.82 1.89
C PHE A 391 13.55 4.53 1.73
N THR A 392 14.30 4.75 2.80
CA THR A 392 15.68 5.27 2.75
C THR A 392 16.60 4.36 1.93
N LEU A 393 16.62 3.07 2.24
CA LEU A 393 17.44 2.08 1.52
C LEU A 393 17.03 1.97 0.06
N ARG A 394 15.72 1.96 -0.20
CA ARG A 394 15.13 1.90 -1.52
C ARG A 394 15.47 3.13 -2.37
N SER A 395 15.40 4.34 -1.82
CA SER A 395 15.71 5.59 -2.53
C SER A 395 17.14 5.63 -3.07
N GLY A 396 18.08 4.98 -2.39
CA GLY A 396 19.46 4.78 -2.86
C GLY A 396 19.68 3.57 -3.76
N GLY A 397 18.60 2.93 -4.23
CA GLY A 397 18.67 1.76 -5.12
C GLY A 397 19.23 0.49 -4.46
N LYS A 398 19.26 0.40 -3.13
CA LYS A 398 19.70 -0.79 -2.38
C LYS A 398 18.57 -1.79 -2.19
N THR A 399 17.87 -2.10 -3.27
CA THR A 399 16.63 -2.89 -3.26
C THR A 399 16.79 -4.33 -2.75
N LEU A 400 17.94 -4.96 -2.99
CA LEU A 400 18.23 -6.28 -2.44
C LEU A 400 18.40 -6.24 -0.90
N ILE A 401 19.06 -5.20 -0.38
CA ILE A 401 19.17 -4.99 1.07
C ILE A 401 17.80 -4.69 1.65
N THR A 402 16.99 -3.90 0.96
CA THR A 402 15.60 -3.60 1.32
C THR A 402 14.76 -4.88 1.41
N PHE A 403 14.88 -5.77 0.44
CA PHE A 403 14.22 -7.07 0.41
C PHE A 403 14.58 -7.94 1.62
N PHE A 404 15.87 -8.12 1.92
CA PHE A 404 16.29 -8.91 3.09
C PHE A 404 15.92 -8.25 4.41
N PHE A 405 15.94 -6.92 4.46
CA PHE A 405 15.53 -6.15 5.64
C PHE A 405 14.04 -6.31 5.94
N ASP A 406 13.19 -6.41 4.93
CA ASP A 406 11.73 -6.47 5.08
C ASP A 406 11.20 -7.92 4.95
N ALA A 407 10.94 -8.41 3.76
CA ALA A 407 10.42 -9.76 3.56
C ALA A 407 11.39 -10.84 4.08
N GLY A 408 12.69 -10.68 3.85
CA GLY A 408 13.70 -11.62 4.35
C GLY A 408 13.63 -11.80 5.87
N PHE A 409 13.47 -10.72 6.63
CA PHE A 409 13.31 -10.79 8.09
C PHE A 409 12.03 -11.53 8.49
N VAL A 410 10.92 -11.24 7.83
CA VAL A 410 9.62 -11.91 8.09
C VAL A 410 9.76 -13.42 7.92
N TRP A 411 10.39 -13.87 6.83
CA TRP A 411 10.53 -15.30 6.51
C TRP A 411 11.59 -16.02 7.33
N ILE A 412 12.68 -15.34 7.70
CA ILE A 412 13.81 -15.95 8.44
C ILE A 412 13.59 -15.88 9.95
N VAL A 413 12.90 -14.85 10.46
CA VAL A 413 12.76 -14.61 11.89
C VAL A 413 11.31 -14.70 12.34
N SER A 414 10.40 -13.87 11.77
CA SER A 414 9.04 -13.71 12.32
C SER A 414 8.19 -14.96 12.13
N ILE A 415 8.20 -15.58 10.95
CA ILE A 415 7.43 -16.80 10.64
C ILE A 415 7.94 -18.01 11.45
N PRO A 416 9.26 -18.35 11.44
CA PRO A 416 9.74 -19.46 12.26
C PRO A 416 9.45 -19.28 13.76
N LEU A 417 9.63 -18.06 14.28
CA LEU A 417 9.28 -17.74 15.66
C LEU A 417 7.79 -17.97 15.94
N ALA A 418 6.92 -17.43 15.09
CA ALA A 418 5.47 -17.59 15.25
C ALA A 418 5.03 -19.05 15.14
N MET A 419 5.56 -19.82 14.17
CA MET A 419 5.29 -21.25 14.04
C MET A 419 5.78 -22.05 15.25
N MET A 420 6.98 -21.76 15.74
CA MET A 420 7.53 -22.43 16.93
C MET A 420 6.67 -22.15 18.15
N LEU A 421 6.36 -20.88 18.42
CA LEU A 421 5.58 -20.49 19.60
C LEU A 421 4.11 -20.96 19.50
N SER A 422 3.51 -20.92 18.33
CA SER A 422 2.10 -21.31 18.15
C SER A 422 1.88 -22.82 18.23
N ARG A 423 2.86 -23.64 17.80
CA ARG A 423 2.73 -25.11 17.70
C ARG A 423 3.38 -25.88 18.85
N LEU A 424 4.44 -25.31 19.48
CA LEU A 424 5.21 -25.99 20.52
C LEU A 424 4.90 -25.46 21.93
N THR A 425 4.06 -24.44 22.05
CA THR A 425 3.69 -23.86 23.35
C THR A 425 2.18 -23.58 23.40
N ASP A 426 1.63 -23.59 24.63
CA ASP A 426 0.23 -23.22 24.89
C ASP A 426 0.10 -21.77 25.38
N MET A 427 1.01 -20.89 24.97
CA MET A 427 0.99 -19.47 25.34
C MET A 427 -0.33 -18.81 25.00
N PRO A 428 -0.90 -17.95 25.88
CA PRO A 428 -2.05 -17.12 25.54
C PRO A 428 -1.79 -16.25 24.32
N VAL A 429 -2.83 -15.99 23.52
CA VAL A 429 -2.71 -15.21 22.27
C VAL A 429 -2.09 -13.82 22.48
N ARG A 430 -2.32 -13.20 23.65
CA ARG A 430 -1.73 -11.89 24.01
C ARG A 430 -0.20 -11.99 24.03
N VAL A 431 0.35 -13.02 24.65
CA VAL A 431 1.81 -13.24 24.76
C VAL A 431 2.39 -13.61 23.40
N LEU A 432 1.72 -14.51 22.68
CA LEU A 432 2.12 -14.91 21.33
C LEU A 432 2.22 -13.68 20.40
N TYR A 433 1.20 -12.81 20.40
CA TYR A 433 1.17 -11.60 19.60
C TYR A 433 2.31 -10.63 19.96
N VAL A 434 2.56 -10.42 21.27
CA VAL A 434 3.65 -9.56 21.75
C VAL A 434 5.01 -10.11 21.34
N CYS A 435 5.26 -11.42 21.46
CA CYS A 435 6.52 -12.03 21.07
C CYS A 435 6.78 -11.92 19.56
N CYS A 436 5.77 -12.22 18.73
CA CYS A 436 5.90 -12.20 17.28
C CYS A 436 6.09 -10.76 16.75
N THR A 437 5.25 -9.82 17.21
CA THR A 437 5.35 -8.42 16.79
C THR A 437 6.55 -7.71 17.43
N GLY A 438 6.90 -8.10 18.67
CA GLY A 438 8.07 -7.58 19.36
C GLY A 438 9.41 -7.97 18.71
N ALA A 439 9.46 -9.05 17.93
CA ALA A 439 10.64 -9.42 17.15
C ALA A 439 11.07 -8.31 16.17
N ASP A 440 10.15 -7.45 15.74
CA ASP A 440 10.46 -6.29 14.89
C ASP A 440 11.39 -5.27 15.58
N LEU A 441 11.53 -5.29 16.90
CA LEU A 441 12.52 -4.47 17.61
C LEU A 441 13.96 -4.85 17.23
N ILE A 442 14.21 -6.11 16.88
CA ILE A 442 15.51 -6.55 16.34
C ILE A 442 15.75 -5.87 14.99
N LYS A 443 14.72 -5.80 14.15
CA LYS A 443 14.74 -5.13 12.87
C LYS A 443 15.02 -3.62 13.01
N VAL A 444 14.53 -2.98 14.08
CA VAL A 444 14.86 -1.58 14.40
C VAL A 444 16.36 -1.38 14.58
N VAL A 445 17.04 -2.26 15.32
CA VAL A 445 18.50 -2.17 15.52
C VAL A 445 19.24 -2.36 14.18
N ILE A 446 18.85 -3.34 13.39
CA ILE A 446 19.43 -3.58 12.06
C ILE A 446 19.23 -2.36 11.17
N GLY A 447 18.01 -1.81 11.14
CA GLY A 447 17.67 -0.62 10.35
C GLY A 447 18.50 0.61 10.75
N TYR A 448 18.66 0.84 12.05
CA TYR A 448 19.51 1.91 12.55
C TYR A 448 20.96 1.79 12.05
N ILE A 449 21.53 0.59 12.09
CA ILE A 449 22.89 0.32 11.62
C ILE A 449 22.99 0.58 10.10
N LEU A 450 22.01 0.12 9.32
CA LEU A 450 22.00 0.26 7.86
C LEU A 450 21.91 1.75 7.44
N VAL A 451 21.01 2.52 8.05
CA VAL A 451 20.85 3.95 7.77
C VAL A 451 22.09 4.71 8.18
N LYS A 452 22.64 4.44 9.39
CA LYS A 452 23.84 5.11 9.91
C LYS A 452 25.08 4.88 9.06
N ARG A 453 25.27 3.66 8.53
CA ARG A 453 26.41 3.33 7.63
C ARG A 453 26.42 4.17 6.36
N GLY A 454 25.27 4.69 5.93
CA GLY A 454 25.19 5.62 4.79
C GLY A 454 25.50 5.02 3.42
N LYS A 455 25.59 3.67 3.28
CA LYS A 455 25.82 3.00 2.00
C LYS A 455 24.68 3.14 1.00
N TRP A 456 23.53 3.65 1.46
CA TRP A 456 22.37 3.95 0.63
C TRP A 456 22.48 5.31 -0.08
N VAL A 457 23.40 6.19 0.33
CA VAL A 457 23.60 7.53 -0.26
C VAL A 457 24.31 7.38 -1.61
N VAL A 458 23.53 7.00 -2.63
CA VAL A 458 24.04 6.72 -3.98
C VAL A 458 23.17 7.39 -5.02
N LYS A 459 23.78 8.11 -5.94
CA LYS A 459 23.17 8.55 -7.20
C LYS A 459 23.24 7.39 -8.18
N ILE A 460 22.10 6.95 -8.71
CA ILE A 460 22.00 5.78 -9.62
C ILE A 460 21.73 6.21 -11.07
N VAL A 461 21.54 7.48 -11.30
CA VAL A 461 21.24 8.10 -12.59
C VAL A 461 22.43 8.98 -13.00
N ASP A 462 23.56 8.39 -13.36
CA ASP A 462 24.61 9.12 -14.05
C ASP A 462 24.42 8.91 -15.55
N ASN A 463 24.37 10.01 -16.29
CA ASN A 463 24.58 10.02 -17.73
C ASN A 463 26.10 10.09 -17.94
N ASP A 464 26.74 8.95 -18.10
CA ASP A 464 28.02 8.88 -18.82
C ASP A 464 27.75 8.82 -20.31
#